data_f1d5b3af7856819079533f15b8f97b0c
#
_entry.id   f1d5b3af7856819079533f15b8f97b0c
#
_cell.length_a   1.000
_cell.length_b   1.000
_cell.length_c   1.000
_cell.angle_alpha   90.00
_cell.angle_beta   90.00
_cell.angle_gamma   90.00
#
_symmetry.space_group_name_H-M   'P 1'
#
loop_
_entity.id
_entity.type
_entity.pdbx_description
1 polymer ?
#
loop_
_entity_poly.entity_id
_entity_poly.type
_entity_poly.pdbx_seq_one_letter_code
_entity_poly.pdbx_strand_id
1 'polypeptide(L)'
;HFDDEKNFYRPGYTYTVSESGAVIIYETPVLGYETNEEGNATYVGIRGMFDYPGNSAGDRYYGTRTLPYFLRFSGAQFNISADSMKVDEEGNLILSSELNDGELIRFSEAGSLILDKSLIVPHGAPVIQPQIAASIIEPHTGYLRGVLGGRGVMGNRLYNRASNPQDTGSSIKPISVYGPGIDSGIMTAATVFDDVPTFKYLSSSEEYTDDYGNEMPWPMNVTMEWVGRQSVREAIIESTNVVAVEALNALGIDRSVEYLKKNGITSLTDGDYAYSPLALGGLTHGIPPVEMASAFTTIANDGVHVPYKTYTKVVDNNGNIILDNTEPEGERVFSEAANYILRDILLENINTNSWTGVARVTDDNQGIPTFGKTGTSNSRQSVSFAGSTPYYTGYIWIGCDLLFPLDSGSIAAAYIFKDIMTPLHAGFENREFSGRPEGVVTAEIDGASGLLPGDLSYYDPRGPQIHEELFVEGTVPTEEDDAHERVQVCTVSGKLVGPYCPDSAVGSKVVLTRIDPTVDLSRFKYKIADYWATLGPTDFCDVHKKPEPKPETSEPTKPQ
;
A
#
# COMPACT_ATOMS: atom_id res chain seq x y z
N HIS A 1 32.20 10.64 0.17
CA HIS A 1 30.97 10.21 -0.52
C HIS A 1 31.22 10.10 -2.02
N PHE A 2 30.28 9.50 -2.72
CA PHE A 2 30.28 9.50 -4.19
C PHE A 2 29.37 10.61 -4.69
N ASP A 3 29.77 11.29 -5.76
CA ASP A 3 28.91 12.25 -6.45
C ASP A 3 27.91 11.54 -7.39
N ASP A 4 27.05 12.31 -8.06
CA ASP A 4 26.03 11.76 -8.98
C ASP A 4 26.66 11.05 -10.20
N GLU A 5 27.89 11.42 -10.58
CA GLU A 5 28.66 10.79 -11.65
C GLU A 5 29.41 9.54 -11.20
N LYS A 6 29.36 9.19 -9.88
CA LYS A 6 30.04 8.08 -9.24
C LYS A 6 31.54 8.27 -9.05
N ASN A 7 32.01 9.49 -9.10
CA ASN A 7 33.36 9.81 -8.67
C ASN A 7 33.45 9.82 -7.13
N PHE A 8 34.62 9.46 -6.58
CA PHE A 8 34.84 9.52 -5.14
C PHE A 8 35.26 10.93 -4.74
N TYR A 9 34.46 11.54 -3.88
CA TYR A 9 34.56 12.93 -3.49
C TYR A 9 35.06 13.08 -2.06
N ARG A 10 36.12 13.89 -1.86
CA ARG A 10 36.71 14.18 -0.56
C ARG A 10 36.78 15.68 -0.31
N PRO A 11 36.31 16.19 0.86
CA PRO A 11 36.43 17.61 1.22
C PRO A 11 37.90 18.03 1.35
N GLY A 12 38.20 19.31 1.10
CA GLY A 12 39.55 19.84 1.06
C GLY A 12 40.38 19.68 2.33
N TYR A 13 39.78 19.58 3.51
CA TYR A 13 40.48 19.35 4.77
C TYR A 13 40.90 17.88 5.02
N THR A 14 40.59 16.97 4.10
CA THR A 14 40.83 15.54 4.22
C THR A 14 41.99 15.02 3.37
N TYR A 15 42.69 15.89 2.71
CA TYR A 15 43.86 15.58 1.87
C TYR A 15 44.82 16.76 1.78
N THR A 16 46.02 16.49 1.27
CA THR A 16 46.98 17.50 0.83
C THR A 16 47.69 17.04 -0.43
N VAL A 17 48.35 17.98 -1.14
CA VAL A 17 49.16 17.66 -2.31
C VAL A 17 50.61 18.02 -1.98
N SER A 18 51.52 17.06 -2.16
CA SER A 18 52.96 17.25 -1.92
C SER A 18 53.60 18.13 -2.99
N GLU A 19 54.84 18.61 -2.75
CA GLU A 19 55.62 19.34 -3.74
C GLU A 19 55.89 18.54 -5.03
N SER A 20 55.90 17.20 -4.93
CA SER A 20 56.07 16.30 -6.07
C SER A 20 54.77 16.03 -6.84
N GLY A 21 53.62 16.57 -6.37
CA GLY A 21 52.31 16.36 -6.98
C GLY A 21 51.58 15.13 -6.49
N ALA A 22 52.17 14.33 -5.58
CA ALA A 22 51.46 13.18 -4.98
C ALA A 22 50.31 13.65 -4.07
N VAL A 23 49.18 12.96 -4.11
CA VAL A 23 48.00 13.26 -3.29
C VAL A 23 48.01 12.40 -2.04
N ILE A 24 48.03 13.03 -0.87
CA ILE A 24 48.00 12.39 0.44
C ILE A 24 46.62 12.53 1.02
N ILE A 25 45.89 11.41 1.09
CA ILE A 25 44.54 11.33 1.71
C ILE A 25 44.71 10.92 3.15
N TYR A 26 44.26 11.76 4.08
CA TYR A 26 44.39 11.49 5.51
C TYR A 26 43.58 10.28 5.93
N GLU A 27 44.11 9.54 6.92
CA GLU A 27 43.44 8.40 7.51
C GLU A 27 41.98 8.71 7.86
N THR A 28 41.09 7.81 7.53
CA THR A 28 39.65 7.97 7.76
C THR A 28 38.98 6.61 7.92
N PRO A 29 37.94 6.50 8.77
CA PRO A 29 37.18 5.25 8.94
C PRO A 29 36.48 4.75 7.66
N VAL A 30 36.37 5.60 6.65
CA VAL A 30 35.77 5.25 5.34
C VAL A 30 36.71 4.42 4.48
N LEU A 31 38.03 4.56 4.63
CA LEU A 31 39.02 3.80 3.87
C LEU A 31 39.59 2.66 4.71
N GLY A 32 39.83 1.52 4.08
CA GLY A 32 40.53 0.39 4.66
C GLY A 32 41.63 -0.08 3.73
N TYR A 33 42.78 -0.43 4.25
CA TYR A 33 43.96 -0.77 3.47
C TYR A 33 44.45 -2.18 3.77
N GLU A 34 45.03 -2.84 2.75
CA GLU A 34 45.95 -3.96 2.87
C GLU A 34 47.26 -3.53 2.22
N THR A 35 48.40 -3.77 2.91
CA THR A 35 49.70 -3.36 2.42
C THR A 35 50.65 -4.56 2.34
N ASN A 36 51.65 -4.50 1.44
CA ASN A 36 52.75 -5.45 1.39
C ASN A 36 53.89 -5.02 2.36
N GLU A 37 54.95 -5.80 2.41
CA GLU A 37 56.13 -5.55 3.26
C GLU A 37 56.85 -4.22 2.95
N GLU A 38 56.64 -3.69 1.75
CA GLU A 38 57.25 -2.43 1.26
C GLU A 38 56.37 -1.21 1.55
N GLY A 39 55.20 -1.39 2.18
CA GLY A 39 54.22 -0.34 2.48
C GLY A 39 53.37 0.07 1.27
N ASN A 40 53.45 -0.66 0.14
CA ASN A 40 52.57 -0.41 -0.99
C ASN A 40 51.16 -0.94 -0.67
N ALA A 41 50.11 -0.17 -0.93
CA ALA A 41 48.74 -0.59 -0.75
C ALA A 41 48.31 -1.56 -1.87
N THR A 42 48.15 -2.80 -1.51
CA THR A 42 47.70 -3.86 -2.43
C THR A 42 46.18 -3.88 -2.59
N TYR A 43 45.47 -3.31 -1.62
CA TYR A 43 44.04 -3.13 -1.60
C TYR A 43 43.68 -1.83 -0.86
N VAL A 44 42.80 -1.05 -1.43
CA VAL A 44 42.18 0.10 -0.78
C VAL A 44 40.67 0.01 -0.95
N GLY A 45 40.00 -0.32 0.15
CA GLY A 45 38.54 -0.41 0.20
C GLY A 45 37.92 0.90 0.66
N ILE A 46 36.78 1.24 0.08
CA ILE A 46 35.92 2.35 0.49
C ILE A 46 34.67 1.77 1.13
N ARG A 47 34.44 2.04 2.41
CA ARG A 47 33.24 1.62 3.13
C ARG A 47 32.09 2.56 2.81
N GLY A 48 30.91 2.01 2.62
CA GLY A 48 29.70 2.78 2.38
C GLY A 48 28.86 2.21 1.24
N MET A 49 27.72 2.83 1.01
CA MET A 49 26.80 2.39 -0.05
C MET A 49 27.24 2.96 -1.40
N PHE A 50 27.48 2.07 -2.36
CA PHE A 50 27.87 2.40 -3.72
C PHE A 50 26.81 1.90 -4.70
N ASP A 51 26.07 2.83 -5.30
CA ASP A 51 25.05 2.52 -6.31
C ASP A 51 25.71 2.41 -7.70
N TYR A 52 25.50 1.29 -8.37
CA TYR A 52 26.07 0.99 -9.67
C TYR A 52 24.98 0.59 -10.66
N PRO A 53 24.93 1.21 -11.86
CA PRO A 53 24.04 0.74 -12.91
C PRO A 53 24.51 -0.65 -13.37
N GLY A 54 23.70 -1.66 -13.07
CA GLY A 54 23.97 -3.03 -13.51
C GLY A 54 23.79 -3.17 -15.03
N ASN A 55 24.42 -4.18 -15.58
CA ASN A 55 24.10 -4.64 -16.92
C ASN A 55 22.65 -5.16 -16.96
N SER A 56 22.07 -5.22 -18.14
CA SER A 56 20.69 -5.70 -18.31
C SER A 56 20.50 -7.10 -17.73
N ALA A 57 19.49 -7.27 -16.88
CA ALA A 57 19.01 -8.58 -16.45
C ALA A 57 18.24 -9.19 -17.65
N GLY A 58 18.97 -9.85 -18.52
CA GLY A 58 18.49 -10.26 -19.81
C GLY A 58 17.30 -11.18 -19.83
N ASP A 59 17.14 -11.68 -20.90
CA ASP A 59 16.34 -12.64 -21.66
C ASP A 59 15.55 -13.73 -20.91
N ARG A 60 15.74 -13.93 -19.62
CA ARG A 60 15.11 -15.07 -18.92
C ARG A 60 13.63 -14.89 -18.62
N TYR A 61 13.17 -13.64 -18.46
CA TYR A 61 11.81 -13.35 -18.06
C TYR A 61 10.98 -12.57 -19.09
N TYR A 62 11.62 -11.88 -20.02
CA TYR A 62 10.93 -10.98 -20.95
C TYR A 62 11.27 -11.24 -22.43
N GLY A 63 11.79 -12.41 -22.74
CA GLY A 63 12.20 -12.77 -24.09
C GLY A 63 13.39 -11.95 -24.59
N THR A 64 13.25 -11.24 -25.70
CA THR A 64 14.33 -10.46 -26.33
C THR A 64 14.55 -9.06 -25.71
N ARG A 65 13.93 -8.74 -24.60
CA ARG A 65 14.06 -7.42 -23.96
C ARG A 65 15.07 -7.46 -22.82
N THR A 66 16.11 -6.65 -22.95
CA THR A 66 17.07 -6.36 -21.89
C THR A 66 16.52 -5.27 -20.97
N LEU A 67 16.37 -5.57 -19.68
CA LEU A 67 15.93 -4.59 -18.68
C LEU A 67 17.12 -4.12 -17.87
N PRO A 68 17.35 -2.80 -17.77
CA PRO A 68 18.37 -2.26 -16.89
C PRO A 68 17.96 -2.50 -15.43
N TYR A 69 18.90 -2.90 -14.59
CA TYR A 69 18.72 -3.01 -13.16
C TYR A 69 19.77 -2.21 -12.41
N PHE A 70 19.47 -1.86 -11.19
CA PHE A 70 20.32 -1.10 -10.30
C PHE A 70 20.89 -2.03 -9.23
N LEU A 71 22.20 -1.94 -9.01
CA LEU A 71 22.88 -2.70 -7.97
C LEU A 71 23.38 -1.74 -6.88
N ARG A 72 23.24 -2.17 -5.64
CA ARG A 72 23.87 -1.52 -4.50
C ARG A 72 24.89 -2.44 -3.89
N PHE A 73 26.09 -1.93 -3.71
CA PHE A 73 27.20 -2.60 -3.05
C PHE A 73 27.44 -1.99 -1.67
N SER A 74 27.91 -2.79 -0.72
CA SER A 74 28.27 -2.33 0.62
C SER A 74 29.61 -1.59 0.66
N GLY A 75 30.30 -1.48 -0.46
CA GLY A 75 31.56 -0.80 -0.59
C GLY A 75 32.06 -0.73 -2.01
N ALA A 76 33.15 -0.03 -2.19
CA ALA A 76 33.92 0.03 -3.43
C ALA A 76 35.40 -0.21 -3.10
N GLN A 77 36.21 -0.47 -4.13
CA GLN A 77 37.66 -0.55 -3.99
C GLN A 77 38.33 0.29 -5.09
N PHE A 78 39.55 0.73 -4.85
CA PHE A 78 40.33 1.39 -5.85
C PHE A 78 40.86 0.38 -6.88
N ASN A 79 40.69 0.72 -8.15
CA ASN A 79 41.27 -0.01 -9.27
C ASN A 79 42.55 0.72 -9.72
N ILE A 80 43.52 0.77 -8.81
CA ILE A 80 44.81 1.47 -8.99
C ILE A 80 45.90 0.44 -8.71
N SER A 81 47.00 0.52 -9.47
CA SER A 81 48.17 -0.33 -9.27
C SER A 81 48.78 -0.12 -7.88
N ALA A 82 49.21 -1.18 -7.21
CA ALA A 82 49.86 -1.12 -5.92
C ALA A 82 51.15 -0.25 -5.97
N ASP A 83 51.84 -0.16 -7.10
CA ASP A 83 53.02 0.69 -7.27
C ASP A 83 52.69 2.20 -7.21
N SER A 84 51.40 2.54 -7.44
CA SER A 84 50.90 3.91 -7.42
C SER A 84 50.19 4.29 -6.11
N MET A 85 50.17 3.39 -5.11
CA MET A 85 49.53 3.61 -3.83
C MET A 85 50.45 3.17 -2.67
N LYS A 86 50.64 4.04 -1.70
CA LYS A 86 51.40 3.76 -0.47
C LYS A 86 50.60 4.18 0.77
N VAL A 87 50.85 3.52 1.88
CA VAL A 87 50.33 3.96 3.18
C VAL A 87 51.54 4.36 4.03
N ASP A 88 51.55 5.57 4.58
CA ASP A 88 52.61 6.06 5.45
C ASP A 88 52.46 5.51 6.89
N GLU A 89 53.43 5.86 7.76
CA GLU A 89 53.45 5.43 9.16
C GLU A 89 52.28 5.99 9.97
N GLU A 90 51.69 7.10 9.55
CA GLU A 90 50.51 7.75 10.13
C GLU A 90 49.19 7.14 9.64
N GLY A 91 49.21 6.20 8.68
CA GLY A 91 48.03 5.58 8.10
C GLY A 91 47.39 6.38 6.95
N ASN A 92 48.04 7.42 6.40
CA ASN A 92 47.52 8.18 5.28
C ASN A 92 47.79 7.46 3.95
N LEU A 93 46.82 7.51 3.03
CA LEU A 93 46.98 6.95 1.69
C LEU A 93 47.67 7.97 0.75
N ILE A 94 48.80 7.59 0.21
CA ILE A 94 49.55 8.39 -0.76
C ILE A 94 49.31 7.84 -2.16
N LEU A 95 48.70 8.65 -3.03
CA LEU A 95 48.53 8.35 -4.44
C LEU A 95 49.67 9.01 -5.26
N SER A 96 50.23 8.25 -6.20
CA SER A 96 51.31 8.71 -7.05
C SER A 96 50.91 9.98 -7.82
N SER A 97 51.92 10.88 -8.03
CA SER A 97 51.74 12.09 -8.83
C SER A 97 51.35 11.82 -10.29
N GLU A 98 51.61 10.63 -10.80
CA GLU A 98 51.20 10.23 -12.14
C GLU A 98 49.69 10.14 -12.31
N LEU A 99 48.96 9.89 -11.23
CA LEU A 99 47.50 9.86 -11.22
C LEU A 99 46.87 11.25 -11.13
N ASN A 100 47.67 12.25 -10.70
CA ASN A 100 47.26 13.65 -10.58
C ASN A 100 47.46 14.41 -11.92
N ASP A 101 46.79 13.93 -12.94
CA ASP A 101 46.91 14.41 -14.33
C ASP A 101 45.80 15.39 -14.73
N GLY A 102 44.87 15.66 -13.82
CA GLY A 102 43.68 16.50 -14.04
C GLY A 102 42.50 15.79 -14.71
N GLU A 103 42.66 14.51 -15.08
CA GLU A 103 41.60 13.63 -15.59
C GLU A 103 41.20 12.61 -14.52
N LEU A 104 42.15 11.80 -14.08
CA LEU A 104 41.91 10.73 -13.05
C LEU A 104 41.75 11.30 -11.65
N ILE A 105 42.60 12.27 -11.29
CA ILE A 105 42.49 13.07 -10.07
C ILE A 105 42.36 14.52 -10.44
N ARG A 106 41.28 15.15 -9.99
CA ARG A 106 40.98 16.55 -10.19
C ARG A 106 40.51 17.25 -8.93
N PHE A 107 40.47 18.55 -8.92
CA PHE A 107 40.03 19.35 -7.79
C PHE A 107 38.89 20.27 -8.23
N SER A 108 37.84 20.34 -7.39
CA SER A 108 36.75 21.28 -7.63
C SER A 108 37.16 22.72 -7.34
N GLU A 109 36.41 23.70 -7.83
CA GLU A 109 36.61 25.12 -7.52
C GLU A 109 36.56 25.39 -6.00
N ALA A 110 35.81 24.61 -5.25
CA ALA A 110 35.72 24.67 -3.80
C ALA A 110 36.88 23.95 -3.07
N GLY A 111 37.90 23.45 -3.81
CA GLY A 111 39.08 22.77 -3.26
C GLY A 111 38.81 21.33 -2.77
N SER A 112 37.81 20.65 -3.29
CA SER A 112 37.58 19.23 -2.97
C SER A 112 38.30 18.33 -3.97
N LEU A 113 38.87 17.24 -3.46
CA LEU A 113 39.48 16.16 -4.25
C LEU A 113 38.41 15.32 -4.91
N ILE A 114 38.54 15.03 -6.18
CA ILE A 114 37.66 14.18 -6.97
C ILE A 114 38.51 13.10 -7.65
N LEU A 115 38.27 11.83 -7.30
CA LEU A 115 38.84 10.67 -7.98
C LEU A 115 37.84 10.19 -9.03
N ASP A 116 38.27 10.07 -10.27
CA ASP A 116 37.42 9.63 -11.36
C ASP A 116 36.85 8.24 -11.14
N LYS A 117 35.63 8.02 -11.58
CA LYS A 117 34.92 6.75 -11.43
C LYS A 117 35.65 5.54 -12.04
N SER A 118 36.53 5.75 -13.02
CA SER A 118 37.33 4.68 -13.62
C SER A 118 38.37 4.09 -12.64
N LEU A 119 38.75 4.87 -11.61
CA LEU A 119 39.65 4.44 -10.54
C LEU A 119 38.95 3.62 -9.46
N ILE A 120 37.63 3.39 -9.58
CA ILE A 120 36.84 2.82 -8.51
C ILE A 120 35.95 1.71 -9.07
N VAL A 121 35.96 0.55 -8.43
CA VAL A 121 35.12 -0.59 -8.79
C VAL A 121 34.26 -1.02 -7.59
N PRO A 122 33.03 -1.49 -7.83
CA PRO A 122 32.18 -2.02 -6.75
C PRO A 122 32.84 -3.20 -6.04
N HIS A 123 32.65 -3.31 -4.72
CA HIS A 123 33.16 -4.37 -3.89
C HIS A 123 32.06 -4.99 -3.01
N GLY A 124 32.13 -6.30 -2.82
CA GLY A 124 31.15 -7.07 -2.05
C GLY A 124 30.02 -7.66 -2.91
N ALA A 125 29.07 -8.31 -2.26
CA ALA A 125 27.92 -8.91 -2.92
C ALA A 125 26.94 -7.81 -3.37
N PRO A 126 26.50 -7.79 -4.64
CA PRO A 126 25.53 -6.80 -5.11
C PRO A 126 24.12 -7.11 -4.61
N VAL A 127 23.39 -6.08 -4.22
CA VAL A 127 21.97 -6.14 -3.89
C VAL A 127 21.19 -5.42 -4.98
N ILE A 128 20.26 -6.13 -5.62
CA ILE A 128 19.38 -5.55 -6.64
C ILE A 128 18.49 -4.51 -5.99
N GLN A 129 18.44 -3.33 -6.57
CA GLN A 129 17.61 -2.23 -6.09
C GLN A 129 16.30 -2.16 -6.86
N PRO A 130 15.18 -1.82 -6.18
CA PRO A 130 13.90 -1.69 -6.85
C PRO A 130 13.90 -0.56 -7.87
N GLN A 131 13.08 -0.73 -8.88
CA GLN A 131 12.72 0.27 -9.87
C GLN A 131 11.52 1.08 -9.37
N ILE A 132 11.28 2.20 -10.02
CA ILE A 132 10.14 3.07 -9.76
C ILE A 132 9.49 3.47 -11.08
N ALA A 133 8.17 3.55 -11.07
CA ALA A 133 7.41 4.24 -12.10
C ALA A 133 6.49 5.27 -11.44
N ALA A 134 6.32 6.41 -12.10
CA ALA A 134 5.41 7.45 -11.66
C ALA A 134 4.71 8.08 -12.86
N SER A 135 3.43 8.43 -12.66
CA SER A 135 2.63 9.16 -13.65
C SER A 135 1.84 10.25 -12.91
N ILE A 136 1.93 11.48 -13.41
CA ILE A 136 1.24 12.64 -12.85
C ILE A 136 0.34 13.23 -13.93
N ILE A 137 -0.96 13.34 -13.64
CA ILE A 137 -2.00 13.77 -14.59
C ILE A 137 -2.80 14.91 -13.96
N GLU A 138 -3.15 15.89 -14.79
CA GLU A 138 -4.10 16.95 -14.42
C GLU A 138 -5.55 16.42 -14.56
N PRO A 139 -6.35 16.38 -13.48
CA PRO A 139 -7.60 15.62 -13.46
C PRO A 139 -8.63 16.07 -14.48
N HIS A 140 -8.77 17.40 -14.67
CA HIS A 140 -9.84 17.97 -15.49
C HIS A 140 -9.55 17.95 -16.99
N THR A 141 -8.28 17.85 -17.39
CA THR A 141 -7.85 17.89 -18.79
C THR A 141 -7.34 16.55 -19.31
N GLY A 142 -6.96 15.65 -18.41
CA GLY A 142 -6.27 14.40 -18.73
C GLY A 142 -4.82 14.62 -19.19
N TYR A 143 -4.26 15.84 -19.10
CA TYR A 143 -2.89 16.08 -19.56
C TYR A 143 -1.87 15.38 -18.66
N LEU A 144 -1.05 14.53 -19.27
CA LEU A 144 0.09 13.89 -18.64
C LEU A 144 1.18 14.95 -18.39
N ARG A 145 1.36 15.34 -17.14
CA ARG A 145 2.31 16.39 -16.72
C ARG A 145 3.69 15.85 -16.38
N GLY A 146 3.76 14.62 -15.93
CA GLY A 146 5.01 13.96 -15.60
C GLY A 146 4.92 12.45 -15.76
N VAL A 147 6.00 11.86 -16.25
CA VAL A 147 6.14 10.40 -16.34
C VAL A 147 7.58 10.00 -16.03
N LEU A 148 7.72 9.00 -15.18
CA LEU A 148 8.99 8.36 -14.85
C LEU A 148 8.85 6.86 -15.10
N GLY A 149 9.66 6.30 -16.00
CA GLY A 149 9.59 4.89 -16.40
C GLY A 149 10.65 3.99 -15.76
N GLY A 150 11.51 4.53 -14.90
CA GLY A 150 12.54 3.75 -14.21
C GLY A 150 13.56 4.61 -13.49
N ARG A 151 14.28 4.01 -12.54
CA ARG A 151 15.34 4.63 -11.75
C ARG A 151 16.68 4.53 -12.47
N GLY A 152 17.44 5.62 -12.55
CA GLY A 152 18.79 5.64 -13.08
C GLY A 152 18.89 5.26 -14.57
N VAL A 153 17.83 5.42 -15.32
CA VAL A 153 17.73 4.98 -16.71
C VAL A 153 18.19 6.10 -17.62
N MET A 154 19.28 5.85 -18.33
CA MET A 154 19.83 6.77 -19.34
C MET A 154 19.88 6.06 -20.70
N GLY A 155 19.40 6.72 -21.76
CA GLY A 155 19.48 6.22 -23.14
C GLY A 155 18.16 6.29 -23.91
N ASN A 156 18.16 5.74 -25.12
CA ASN A 156 17.01 5.71 -26.00
C ASN A 156 16.35 4.33 -26.02
N ARG A 157 15.03 4.28 -26.22
CA ARG A 157 14.22 3.04 -26.36
C ARG A 157 14.28 2.12 -25.14
N LEU A 158 14.32 2.70 -23.96
CA LEU A 158 14.35 1.98 -22.70
C LEU A 158 12.95 1.47 -22.33
N TYR A 159 12.91 0.43 -21.49
CA TYR A 159 11.67 -0.08 -20.95
C TYR A 159 11.03 0.95 -20.03
N ASN A 160 9.86 1.45 -20.42
CA ASN A 160 9.10 2.42 -19.65
C ASN A 160 8.05 1.71 -18.79
N ARG A 161 8.33 1.55 -17.49
CA ARG A 161 7.42 0.87 -16.56
C ARG A 161 6.13 1.63 -16.33
N ALA A 162 6.12 2.96 -16.56
CA ALA A 162 4.91 3.76 -16.42
C ALA A 162 3.84 3.46 -17.49
N SER A 163 4.25 2.95 -18.66
CA SER A 163 3.36 2.56 -19.76
C SER A 163 3.29 1.05 -20.01
N ASN A 164 3.85 0.26 -19.10
CA ASN A 164 3.76 -1.19 -19.14
C ASN A 164 3.07 -1.70 -17.88
N PRO A 165 2.28 -2.78 -17.96
CA PRO A 165 1.54 -3.31 -16.83
C PRO A 165 2.43 -3.62 -15.63
N GLN A 166 1.94 -3.28 -14.43
CA GLN A 166 2.57 -3.50 -13.14
C GLN A 166 1.51 -3.92 -12.12
N ASP A 167 1.89 -4.72 -11.13
CA ASP A 167 0.98 -5.11 -10.06
C ASP A 167 0.50 -3.91 -9.26
N THR A 168 -0.80 -3.81 -9.09
CA THR A 168 -1.43 -2.68 -8.38
C THR A 168 -1.62 -2.93 -6.90
N GLY A 169 -1.78 -4.20 -6.51
CA GLY A 169 -2.22 -4.55 -5.17
C GLY A 169 -3.53 -3.84 -4.80
N SER A 170 -3.74 -3.60 -3.52
CA SER A 170 -4.96 -2.99 -2.99
C SER A 170 -5.28 -1.57 -3.47
N SER A 171 -4.39 -0.90 -4.25
CA SER A 171 -4.71 0.42 -4.81
C SER A 171 -5.82 0.36 -5.86
N ILE A 172 -6.15 -0.81 -6.40
CA ILE A 172 -7.25 -1.00 -7.34
C ILE A 172 -8.64 -0.94 -6.67
N LYS A 173 -8.76 -1.30 -5.38
CA LYS A 173 -10.03 -1.47 -4.64
C LYS A 173 -11.04 -0.33 -4.81
N PRO A 174 -10.64 0.96 -4.75
CA PRO A 174 -11.58 2.07 -4.92
C PRO A 174 -12.28 2.08 -6.27
N ILE A 175 -11.60 1.71 -7.36
CA ILE A 175 -12.11 1.79 -8.73
C ILE A 175 -12.68 0.47 -9.25
N SER A 176 -12.35 -0.66 -8.63
CA SER A 176 -12.81 -1.99 -9.03
C SER A 176 -13.98 -2.51 -8.19
N VAL A 177 -14.05 -2.15 -6.91
CA VAL A 177 -15.01 -2.71 -5.96
C VAL A 177 -15.91 -1.65 -5.36
N TYR A 178 -15.33 -0.72 -4.58
CA TYR A 178 -16.11 0.14 -3.70
C TYR A 178 -16.81 1.29 -4.43
N GLY A 179 -16.13 1.98 -5.35
CA GLY A 179 -16.75 3.01 -6.18
C GLY A 179 -17.90 2.46 -7.02
N PRO A 180 -17.69 1.37 -7.78
CA PRO A 180 -18.77 0.66 -8.48
C PRO A 180 -19.92 0.20 -7.57
N GLY A 181 -19.59 -0.29 -6.37
CA GLY A 181 -20.58 -0.76 -5.41
C GLY A 181 -21.49 0.35 -4.87
N ILE A 182 -20.88 1.48 -4.50
CA ILE A 182 -21.61 2.66 -4.01
C ILE A 182 -22.43 3.29 -5.13
N ASP A 183 -21.85 3.44 -6.33
CA ASP A 183 -22.52 4.08 -7.47
C ASP A 183 -23.71 3.25 -7.98
N SER A 184 -23.60 1.93 -7.97
CA SER A 184 -24.70 1.03 -8.36
C SER A 184 -25.76 0.81 -7.27
N GLY A 185 -25.59 1.39 -6.07
CA GLY A 185 -26.48 1.22 -4.94
C GLY A 185 -26.50 -0.20 -4.34
N ILE A 186 -25.54 -1.04 -4.70
CA ILE A 186 -25.41 -2.41 -4.14
C ILE A 186 -24.90 -2.37 -2.72
N MET A 187 -24.05 -1.40 -2.41
CA MET A 187 -23.58 -1.13 -1.07
C MET A 187 -23.54 0.37 -0.80
N THR A 188 -23.46 0.74 0.46
CA THR A 188 -23.26 2.10 0.95
C THR A 188 -21.96 2.16 1.75
N ALA A 189 -21.53 3.34 2.16
CA ALA A 189 -20.40 3.48 3.09
C ALA A 189 -20.65 2.75 4.43
N ALA A 190 -21.92 2.68 4.86
CA ALA A 190 -22.37 1.99 6.08
C ALA A 190 -22.47 0.47 5.93
N THR A 191 -22.61 -0.08 4.72
CA THR A 191 -22.82 -1.52 4.53
C THR A 191 -21.73 -2.32 5.26
N VAL A 192 -22.14 -3.24 6.12
CA VAL A 192 -21.25 -4.07 6.93
C VAL A 192 -21.06 -5.44 6.27
N PHE A 193 -19.83 -5.88 6.21
CA PHE A 193 -19.44 -7.23 5.80
C PHE A 193 -18.71 -7.93 6.94
N ASP A 194 -18.67 -9.27 6.85
CA ASP A 194 -18.02 -10.10 7.86
C ASP A 194 -16.55 -10.32 7.54
N ASP A 195 -15.67 -9.66 8.30
CA ASP A 195 -14.24 -9.93 8.25
C ASP A 195 -13.88 -11.12 9.13
N VAL A 196 -14.04 -12.31 8.57
CA VAL A 196 -13.78 -13.60 9.25
C VAL A 196 -12.97 -14.53 8.33
N PRO A 197 -12.20 -15.49 8.89
CA PRO A 197 -11.51 -16.49 8.08
C PRO A 197 -12.51 -17.29 7.24
N THR A 198 -12.23 -17.45 5.95
CA THR A 198 -13.12 -18.18 5.02
C THR A 198 -12.33 -18.93 3.96
N PHE A 199 -12.89 -20.04 3.43
CA PHE A 199 -12.41 -20.77 2.25
C PHE A 199 -13.39 -20.66 1.06
N LYS A 200 -14.44 -19.88 1.21
CA LYS A 200 -15.59 -19.78 0.29
C LYS A 200 -15.18 -19.45 -1.16
N TYR A 201 -14.10 -18.69 -1.35
CA TYR A 201 -13.68 -18.14 -2.64
C TYR A 201 -12.50 -18.88 -3.28
N LEU A 202 -12.00 -19.93 -2.65
CA LEU A 202 -11.02 -20.81 -3.26
C LEU A 202 -11.68 -21.66 -4.35
N SER A 203 -11.06 -21.74 -5.51
CA SER A 203 -11.44 -22.76 -6.48
C SER A 203 -11.05 -24.14 -5.92
N SER A 204 -11.83 -25.18 -6.24
CA SER A 204 -11.61 -26.55 -5.76
C SER A 204 -10.24 -27.15 -6.18
N SER A 205 -9.43 -26.43 -6.95
CA SER A 205 -8.11 -26.83 -7.43
C SER A 205 -6.96 -26.04 -6.78
N GLU A 206 -7.24 -25.01 -5.96
CA GLU A 206 -6.23 -24.19 -5.33
C GLU A 206 -6.19 -24.50 -3.83
N GLU A 207 -5.21 -25.27 -3.40
CA GLU A 207 -4.87 -25.38 -1.97
C GLU A 207 -3.99 -24.19 -1.61
N TYR A 208 -4.55 -23.24 -0.84
CA TYR A 208 -3.77 -22.17 -0.23
C TYR A 208 -3.20 -22.71 1.09
N THR A 209 -1.90 -22.95 1.11
CA THR A 209 -1.22 -23.56 2.27
C THR A 209 -0.12 -22.66 2.80
N ASP A 210 0.17 -22.79 4.10
CA ASP A 210 1.36 -22.20 4.71
C ASP A 210 2.64 -22.97 4.31
N ASP A 211 3.81 -22.48 4.73
CA ASP A 211 5.11 -23.11 4.46
C ASP A 211 5.24 -24.54 5.02
N TYR A 212 4.32 -24.98 5.87
CA TYR A 212 4.26 -26.30 6.48
C TYR A 212 3.20 -27.21 5.83
N GLY A 213 2.50 -26.72 4.79
CA GLY A 213 1.46 -27.45 4.10
C GLY A 213 0.11 -27.47 4.81
N ASN A 214 -0.11 -26.64 5.83
CA ASN A 214 -1.41 -26.49 6.44
C ASN A 214 -2.30 -25.60 5.58
N GLU A 215 -3.55 -26.02 5.40
CA GLU A 215 -4.58 -25.26 4.68
C GLU A 215 -4.85 -23.91 5.37
N MET A 216 -4.80 -22.83 4.60
CA MET A 216 -4.98 -21.46 5.06
C MET A 216 -6.28 -20.86 4.53
N PRO A 217 -6.97 -20.01 5.32
CA PRO A 217 -8.12 -19.27 4.81
C PRO A 217 -7.69 -18.29 3.71
N TRP A 218 -8.58 -18.05 2.76
CA TRP A 218 -8.37 -17.10 1.69
C TRP A 218 -9.61 -16.21 1.50
N PRO A 219 -9.46 -14.87 1.36
CA PRO A 219 -8.18 -14.13 1.40
C PRO A 219 -7.69 -13.94 2.84
N MET A 220 -6.37 -13.67 2.96
CA MET A 220 -5.76 -13.26 4.22
C MET A 220 -5.68 -11.75 4.31
N ASN A 221 -5.96 -11.19 5.48
CA ASN A 221 -5.64 -9.79 5.76
C ASN A 221 -4.13 -9.60 5.97
N VAL A 222 -3.61 -8.42 5.63
CA VAL A 222 -2.17 -8.11 5.80
C VAL A 222 -1.72 -8.20 7.26
N THR A 223 -2.62 -7.86 8.19
CA THR A 223 -2.40 -7.94 9.64
C THR A 223 -2.41 -9.37 10.18
N MET A 224 -2.93 -10.33 9.41
CA MET A 224 -3.24 -11.70 9.84
C MET A 224 -4.23 -11.75 11.01
N GLU A 225 -5.07 -10.73 11.13
CA GLU A 225 -6.13 -10.60 12.13
C GLU A 225 -7.46 -10.35 11.44
N TRP A 226 -8.53 -10.74 12.07
CA TRP A 226 -9.90 -10.52 11.63
C TRP A 226 -10.65 -9.76 12.70
N VAL A 227 -11.45 -8.78 12.30
CA VAL A 227 -12.15 -7.88 13.23
C VAL A 227 -13.65 -8.18 13.37
N GLY A 228 -14.15 -9.17 12.62
CA GLY A 228 -15.58 -9.49 12.61
C GLY A 228 -16.36 -8.55 11.69
N ARG A 229 -17.37 -7.88 12.20
CA ARG A 229 -18.19 -6.95 11.41
C ARG A 229 -17.41 -5.68 11.11
N GLN A 230 -17.39 -5.28 9.82
CA GLN A 230 -16.67 -4.09 9.37
C GLN A 230 -17.43 -3.38 8.25
N SER A 231 -17.60 -2.07 8.37
CA SER A 231 -18.23 -1.25 7.34
C SER A 231 -17.34 -1.09 6.10
N VAL A 232 -17.96 -0.75 4.97
CA VAL A 232 -17.25 -0.41 3.72
C VAL A 232 -16.28 0.75 3.96
N ARG A 233 -16.67 1.80 4.71
CA ARG A 233 -15.79 2.91 5.08
C ARG A 233 -14.53 2.42 5.78
N GLU A 234 -14.68 1.67 6.85
CA GLU A 234 -13.55 1.12 7.62
C GLU A 234 -12.69 0.18 6.76
N ALA A 235 -13.32 -0.66 5.93
CA ALA A 235 -12.61 -1.60 5.08
C ALA A 235 -11.75 -0.92 3.99
N ILE A 236 -12.17 0.23 3.48
CA ILE A 236 -11.36 1.05 2.57
C ILE A 236 -10.16 1.63 3.31
N ILE A 237 -10.36 2.20 4.50
CA ILE A 237 -9.33 2.81 5.34
C ILE A 237 -8.30 1.77 5.79
N GLU A 238 -8.74 0.65 6.33
CA GLU A 238 -7.87 -0.43 6.81
C GLU A 238 -7.36 -1.35 5.68
N SER A 239 -7.91 -1.19 4.48
CA SER A 239 -7.53 -2.00 3.31
C SER A 239 -7.81 -3.50 3.47
N THR A 240 -8.86 -3.87 4.19
CA THR A 240 -9.22 -5.25 4.52
C THR A 240 -9.46 -6.08 3.27
N ASN A 241 -8.82 -7.25 3.18
CA ASN A 241 -8.89 -8.10 2.00
C ASN A 241 -10.16 -8.96 1.97
N VAL A 242 -10.56 -9.51 3.11
CA VAL A 242 -11.77 -10.34 3.21
C VAL A 242 -12.98 -9.53 2.80
N VAL A 243 -13.15 -8.32 3.37
CA VAL A 243 -14.27 -7.43 3.03
C VAL A 243 -14.24 -7.01 1.56
N ALA A 244 -13.06 -6.77 0.98
CA ALA A 244 -12.97 -6.43 -0.44
C ALA A 244 -13.47 -7.57 -1.35
N VAL A 245 -13.19 -8.83 -1.01
CA VAL A 245 -13.67 -9.99 -1.77
C VAL A 245 -15.17 -10.21 -1.56
N GLU A 246 -15.69 -10.07 -0.33
CA GLU A 246 -17.14 -10.14 -0.05
C GLU A 246 -17.90 -9.01 -0.77
N ALA A 247 -17.37 -7.79 -0.76
CA ALA A 247 -17.95 -6.66 -1.48
C ALA A 247 -17.95 -6.88 -3.01
N LEU A 248 -16.86 -7.46 -3.57
CA LEU A 248 -16.82 -7.83 -5.00
C LEU A 248 -17.83 -8.95 -5.31
N ASN A 249 -18.00 -9.91 -4.41
CA ASN A 249 -19.00 -10.95 -4.58
C ASN A 249 -20.43 -10.37 -4.63
N ALA A 250 -20.72 -9.38 -3.78
CA ALA A 250 -21.99 -8.65 -3.81
C ALA A 250 -22.15 -7.82 -5.09
N LEU A 251 -21.10 -7.14 -5.55
CA LEU A 251 -21.07 -6.33 -6.75
C LEU A 251 -21.24 -7.14 -8.04
N GLY A 252 -20.53 -8.26 -8.11
CA GLY A 252 -20.39 -9.11 -9.31
C GLY A 252 -19.19 -8.72 -10.18
N ILE A 253 -18.50 -9.75 -10.68
CA ILE A 253 -17.27 -9.64 -11.49
C ILE A 253 -17.48 -8.79 -12.74
N ASP A 254 -18.55 -9.05 -13.51
CA ASP A 254 -18.81 -8.35 -14.78
C ASP A 254 -18.98 -6.84 -14.59
N ARG A 255 -19.66 -6.44 -13.51
CA ARG A 255 -19.85 -5.02 -13.19
C ARG A 255 -18.54 -4.35 -12.80
N SER A 256 -17.71 -5.00 -12.00
CA SER A 256 -16.37 -4.53 -11.67
C SER A 256 -15.53 -4.26 -12.93
N VAL A 257 -15.52 -5.21 -13.86
CA VAL A 257 -14.81 -5.08 -15.15
C VAL A 257 -15.37 -3.96 -16.02
N GLU A 258 -16.70 -3.79 -16.06
CA GLU A 258 -17.34 -2.69 -16.78
C GLU A 258 -16.85 -1.32 -16.28
N TYR A 259 -16.83 -1.12 -14.96
CA TYR A 259 -16.36 0.14 -14.36
C TYR A 259 -14.86 0.37 -14.56
N LEU A 260 -14.03 -0.68 -14.50
CA LEU A 260 -12.62 -0.56 -14.82
C LEU A 260 -12.39 -0.13 -16.27
N LYS A 261 -13.13 -0.69 -17.22
CA LYS A 261 -13.07 -0.28 -18.64
C LYS A 261 -13.51 1.17 -18.85
N LYS A 262 -14.59 1.61 -18.19
CA LYS A 262 -15.04 3.02 -18.22
C LYS A 262 -14.00 3.97 -17.60
N ASN A 263 -13.22 3.50 -16.63
CA ASN A 263 -12.09 4.23 -16.05
C ASN A 263 -10.81 4.19 -16.93
N GLY A 264 -10.89 3.67 -18.16
CA GLY A 264 -9.78 3.65 -19.11
C GLY A 264 -8.76 2.54 -18.89
N ILE A 265 -9.08 1.50 -18.12
CA ILE A 265 -8.21 0.33 -17.96
C ILE A 265 -8.35 -0.57 -19.18
N THR A 266 -7.23 -0.79 -19.89
CA THR A 266 -7.20 -1.54 -21.16
C THR A 266 -6.43 -2.85 -21.09
N SER A 267 -5.70 -3.09 -20.01
CA SER A 267 -4.75 -4.21 -19.87
C SER A 267 -5.35 -5.50 -19.32
N LEU A 268 -6.66 -5.52 -19.00
CA LEU A 268 -7.33 -6.70 -18.45
C LEU A 268 -7.36 -7.86 -19.47
N THR A 269 -7.16 -9.07 -18.97
CA THR A 269 -7.25 -10.33 -19.69
C THR A 269 -8.36 -11.21 -19.14
N ASP A 270 -8.73 -12.28 -19.84
CA ASP A 270 -9.78 -13.21 -19.37
C ASP A 270 -9.44 -13.83 -17.99
N GLY A 271 -8.15 -14.01 -17.68
CA GLY A 271 -7.67 -14.50 -16.39
C GLY A 271 -7.94 -13.56 -15.22
N ASP A 272 -8.21 -12.27 -15.51
CA ASP A 272 -8.46 -11.26 -14.49
C ASP A 272 -9.94 -11.18 -14.06
N TYR A 273 -10.83 -11.93 -14.73
CA TYR A 273 -12.26 -12.01 -14.38
C TYR A 273 -12.46 -12.96 -13.19
N ALA A 274 -11.83 -12.65 -12.08
CA ALA A 274 -11.84 -13.44 -10.85
C ALA A 274 -11.73 -12.55 -9.61
N TYR A 275 -11.97 -13.14 -8.43
CA TYR A 275 -11.96 -12.39 -7.17
C TYR A 275 -10.59 -11.81 -6.83
N SER A 276 -9.52 -12.61 -6.94
CA SER A 276 -8.17 -12.17 -6.58
C SER A 276 -7.69 -10.97 -7.41
N PRO A 277 -7.74 -11.01 -8.76
CA PRO A 277 -7.36 -9.88 -9.60
C PRO A 277 -8.15 -8.60 -9.28
N LEU A 278 -9.47 -8.69 -9.25
CA LEU A 278 -10.35 -7.52 -9.18
C LEU A 278 -10.46 -6.93 -7.77
N ALA A 279 -10.48 -7.76 -6.73
CA ALA A 279 -10.58 -7.29 -5.35
C ALA A 279 -9.24 -6.94 -4.70
N LEU A 280 -8.15 -7.60 -5.11
CA LEU A 280 -6.87 -7.50 -4.42
C LEU A 280 -5.72 -6.99 -5.31
N GLY A 281 -5.96 -6.88 -6.63
CA GLY A 281 -4.97 -6.40 -7.59
C GLY A 281 -3.92 -7.41 -8.02
N GLY A 282 -4.18 -8.72 -7.78
CA GLY A 282 -3.34 -9.81 -8.26
C GLY A 282 -3.61 -10.15 -9.73
N LEU A 283 -3.48 -9.16 -10.61
CA LEU A 283 -3.78 -9.26 -12.03
C LEU A 283 -2.73 -10.09 -12.79
N THR A 284 -3.14 -10.75 -13.88
CA THR A 284 -2.28 -11.60 -14.70
C THR A 284 -1.04 -10.86 -15.22
N HIS A 285 -1.21 -9.62 -15.65
CA HIS A 285 -0.11 -8.76 -16.12
C HIS A 285 0.00 -7.46 -15.36
N GLY A 286 -1.01 -7.10 -14.56
CA GLY A 286 -1.12 -5.82 -13.90
C GLY A 286 -1.74 -4.72 -14.77
N ILE A 287 -1.64 -3.48 -14.31
CA ILE A 287 -2.15 -2.27 -15.00
C ILE A 287 -1.00 -1.28 -15.17
N PRO A 288 -0.88 -0.62 -16.36
CA PRO A 288 0.10 0.45 -16.54
C PRO A 288 -0.10 1.58 -15.51
N PRO A 289 0.96 2.04 -14.82
CA PRO A 289 0.90 3.16 -13.89
C PRO A 289 0.20 4.41 -14.44
N VAL A 290 0.31 4.68 -15.74
CA VAL A 290 -0.39 5.81 -16.38
C VAL A 290 -1.90 5.58 -16.46
N GLU A 291 -2.37 4.35 -16.67
CA GLU A 291 -3.81 4.03 -16.66
C GLU A 291 -4.36 4.09 -15.23
N MET A 292 -3.60 3.63 -14.23
CA MET A 292 -4.00 3.78 -12.82
C MET A 292 -4.10 5.26 -12.41
N ALA A 293 -3.12 6.10 -12.79
CA ALA A 293 -3.21 7.54 -12.55
C ALA A 293 -4.43 8.13 -13.26
N SER A 294 -4.69 7.76 -14.52
CA SER A 294 -5.85 8.21 -15.31
C SER A 294 -7.17 7.78 -14.65
N ALA A 295 -7.29 6.55 -14.20
CA ALA A 295 -8.48 6.06 -13.50
C ALA A 295 -8.78 6.83 -12.20
N PHE A 296 -7.74 7.18 -11.43
CA PHE A 296 -7.91 7.96 -10.21
C PHE A 296 -8.25 9.43 -10.47
N THR A 297 -8.01 9.96 -11.69
CA THR A 297 -8.51 11.31 -12.05
C THR A 297 -10.04 11.37 -12.00
N THR A 298 -10.72 10.26 -12.26
CA THR A 298 -12.19 10.17 -12.17
C THR A 298 -12.70 10.61 -10.80
N ILE A 299 -12.03 10.15 -9.72
CA ILE A 299 -12.41 10.50 -8.33
C ILE A 299 -12.15 11.98 -8.05
N ALA A 300 -11.05 12.54 -8.57
CA ALA A 300 -10.68 13.95 -8.41
C ALA A 300 -11.57 14.87 -9.26
N ASN A 301 -12.15 14.37 -10.34
CA ASN A 301 -12.95 15.10 -11.34
C ASN A 301 -14.44 14.74 -11.24
N ASP A 302 -14.95 14.67 -10.00
CA ASP A 302 -16.37 14.49 -9.68
C ASP A 302 -17.07 13.33 -10.42
N GLY A 303 -16.34 12.22 -10.61
CA GLY A 303 -16.86 11.01 -11.25
C GLY A 303 -16.78 11.01 -12.79
N VAL A 304 -16.11 11.98 -13.39
CA VAL A 304 -15.90 12.06 -14.84
C VAL A 304 -14.49 11.64 -15.20
N HIS A 305 -14.33 10.56 -15.95
CA HIS A 305 -13.06 10.13 -16.52
C HIS A 305 -12.74 10.92 -17.79
N VAL A 306 -11.58 11.56 -17.81
CA VAL A 306 -11.00 12.17 -19.02
C VAL A 306 -9.75 11.34 -19.38
N PRO A 307 -9.72 10.67 -20.55
CA PRO A 307 -8.57 9.87 -20.95
C PRO A 307 -7.28 10.70 -20.96
N TYR A 308 -6.18 10.11 -20.47
CA TYR A 308 -4.91 10.82 -20.43
C TYR A 308 -4.39 11.16 -21.84
N LYS A 309 -3.70 12.30 -21.96
CA LYS A 309 -3.22 12.85 -23.23
C LYS A 309 -1.75 13.27 -23.09
N THR A 310 -0.96 12.94 -24.11
CA THR A 310 0.49 13.26 -24.15
C THR A 310 0.82 14.46 -25.06
N TYR A 311 -0.18 14.98 -25.75
CA TYR A 311 -0.08 16.17 -26.60
C TYR A 311 -1.40 16.94 -26.59
N THR A 312 -1.33 18.24 -26.79
CA THR A 312 -2.50 19.12 -26.88
C THR A 312 -2.99 19.25 -28.31
N LYS A 313 -2.06 19.38 -29.25
CA LYS A 313 -2.39 19.59 -30.66
C LYS A 313 -1.28 19.08 -31.59
N VAL A 314 -1.66 18.51 -32.72
CA VAL A 314 -0.76 18.17 -33.82
C VAL A 314 -1.18 18.95 -35.06
N VAL A 315 -0.23 19.68 -35.65
CA VAL A 315 -0.44 20.44 -36.87
C VAL A 315 0.54 20.00 -37.96
N ASP A 316 0.11 20.06 -39.22
CA ASP A 316 0.99 19.80 -40.37
C ASP A 316 1.90 21.02 -40.65
N ASN A 317 2.78 20.89 -41.66
CA ASN A 317 3.69 21.96 -42.08
C ASN A 317 2.97 23.17 -42.66
N ASN A 318 1.69 23.08 -43.03
CA ASN A 318 0.88 24.15 -43.58
C ASN A 318 0.02 24.83 -42.49
N GLY A 319 0.09 24.36 -41.24
CA GLY A 319 -0.70 24.87 -40.12
C GLY A 319 -2.09 24.25 -40.00
N ASN A 320 -2.42 23.22 -40.77
CA ASN A 320 -3.68 22.50 -40.62
C ASN A 320 -3.64 21.63 -39.37
N ILE A 321 -4.72 21.67 -38.58
CA ILE A 321 -4.87 20.83 -37.40
C ILE A 321 -5.18 19.41 -37.84
N ILE A 322 -4.32 18.46 -37.44
CA ILE A 322 -4.48 17.02 -37.70
C ILE A 322 -5.13 16.35 -36.49
N LEU A 323 -4.71 16.71 -35.27
CA LEU A 323 -5.28 16.23 -34.00
C LEU A 323 -5.41 17.42 -33.05
N ASP A 324 -6.54 17.48 -32.35
CA ASP A 324 -6.82 18.50 -31.35
C ASP A 324 -7.31 17.83 -30.06
N ASN A 325 -6.59 18.05 -28.96
CA ASN A 325 -6.93 17.62 -27.61
C ASN A 325 -7.07 18.83 -26.66
N THR A 326 -7.25 20.05 -27.19
CA THR A 326 -7.34 21.25 -26.37
C THR A 326 -8.63 21.35 -25.58
N GLU A 327 -9.69 20.69 -26.06
CA GLU A 327 -10.93 20.56 -25.32
C GLU A 327 -11.06 19.13 -24.80
N PRO A 328 -11.05 18.92 -23.48
CA PRO A 328 -11.15 17.59 -22.90
C PRO A 328 -12.58 17.05 -23.09
N GLU A 329 -12.67 15.83 -23.60
CA GLU A 329 -13.89 15.05 -23.62
C GLU A 329 -13.81 14.01 -22.51
N GLY A 330 -14.81 14.00 -21.62
CA GLY A 330 -14.88 13.05 -20.50
C GLY A 330 -16.18 12.25 -20.52
N GLU A 331 -16.11 11.05 -19.94
CA GLU A 331 -17.26 10.17 -19.73
C GLU A 331 -17.56 10.07 -18.23
N ARG A 332 -18.84 10.17 -17.84
CA ARG A 332 -19.24 9.96 -16.46
C ARG A 332 -19.18 8.48 -16.12
N VAL A 333 -18.33 8.15 -15.15
CA VAL A 333 -18.15 6.79 -14.62
C VAL A 333 -18.93 6.60 -13.34
N PHE A 334 -18.83 7.57 -12.42
CA PHE A 334 -19.57 7.59 -11.15
C PHE A 334 -20.53 8.78 -11.11
N SER A 335 -21.68 8.61 -10.48
CA SER A 335 -22.54 9.74 -10.12
C SER A 335 -21.78 10.69 -9.19
N GLU A 336 -22.16 11.97 -9.19
CA GLU A 336 -21.50 12.96 -8.31
C GLU A 336 -21.63 12.59 -6.84
N ALA A 337 -22.78 12.05 -6.44
CA ALA A 337 -23.05 11.65 -5.08
C ALA A 337 -22.17 10.44 -4.64
N ALA A 338 -22.12 9.39 -5.45
CA ALA A 338 -21.28 8.22 -5.14
C ALA A 338 -19.80 8.58 -5.14
N ASN A 339 -19.35 9.40 -6.10
CA ASN A 339 -17.97 9.87 -6.15
C ASN A 339 -17.60 10.74 -4.95
N TYR A 340 -18.51 11.61 -4.51
CA TYR A 340 -18.29 12.43 -3.31
C TYR A 340 -18.05 11.56 -2.07
N ILE A 341 -18.91 10.53 -1.86
CA ILE A 341 -18.78 9.60 -0.74
C ILE A 341 -17.46 8.81 -0.81
N LEU A 342 -17.12 8.27 -1.98
CA LEU A 342 -15.85 7.56 -2.17
C LEU A 342 -14.65 8.46 -1.89
N ARG A 343 -14.68 9.70 -2.40
CA ARG A 343 -13.61 10.68 -2.16
C ARG A 343 -13.51 11.07 -0.70
N ASP A 344 -14.65 11.25 -0.01
CA ASP A 344 -14.70 11.52 1.42
C ASP A 344 -13.99 10.43 2.23
N ILE A 345 -14.28 9.16 1.97
CA ILE A 345 -13.61 8.03 2.62
C ILE A 345 -12.10 8.03 2.33
N LEU A 346 -11.70 8.31 1.10
CA LEU A 346 -10.27 8.35 0.72
C LEU A 346 -9.53 9.57 1.29
N LEU A 347 -10.21 10.69 1.52
CA LEU A 347 -9.69 11.84 2.28
C LEU A 347 -9.51 11.48 3.75
N GLU A 348 -10.52 10.82 4.34
CA GLU A 348 -10.42 10.32 5.72
C GLU A 348 -9.27 9.34 5.87
N ASN A 349 -9.06 8.43 4.91
CA ASN A 349 -7.93 7.50 4.91
C ASN A 349 -6.57 8.24 5.04
N ILE A 350 -6.36 9.35 4.34
CA ILE A 350 -5.15 10.17 4.49
C ILE A 350 -5.10 10.90 5.83
N ASN A 351 -6.25 11.28 6.39
CA ASN A 351 -6.30 12.08 7.61
C ASN A 351 -6.19 11.24 8.89
N THR A 352 -6.63 10.00 8.88
CA THR A 352 -6.75 9.15 10.07
C THR A 352 -5.78 7.98 10.09
N ASN A 353 -5.45 7.39 8.94
CA ASN A 353 -4.58 6.24 8.86
C ASN A 353 -3.10 6.67 8.81
N SER A 354 -2.31 6.24 9.78
CA SER A 354 -0.89 6.62 9.91
C SER A 354 -0.01 6.12 8.76
N TRP A 355 -0.40 5.03 8.08
CA TRP A 355 0.37 4.45 6.96
C TRP A 355 0.17 5.22 5.66
N THR A 356 -1.05 5.66 5.37
CA THR A 356 -1.39 6.42 4.18
C THR A 356 -1.20 7.92 4.39
N GLY A 357 -1.36 8.39 5.61
CA GLY A 357 -1.26 9.82 5.99
C GLY A 357 0.11 10.45 5.71
N VAL A 358 1.16 9.65 5.54
CA VAL A 358 2.47 10.15 5.11
C VAL A 358 2.46 10.76 3.70
N ALA A 359 1.45 10.43 2.87
CA ALA A 359 1.27 10.98 1.53
C ALA A 359 0.69 12.40 1.52
N ARG A 360 0.31 12.94 2.69
CA ARG A 360 -0.30 14.29 2.79
C ARG A 360 0.61 15.34 2.16
N VAL A 361 0.05 16.07 1.20
CA VAL A 361 0.74 17.17 0.52
C VAL A 361 0.61 18.43 1.38
N THR A 362 1.69 19.19 1.50
CA THR A 362 1.73 20.43 2.27
C THR A 362 2.45 21.51 1.48
N ASP A 363 1.96 22.74 1.54
CA ASP A 363 2.66 23.92 1.06
C ASP A 363 2.82 24.90 2.25
N ASP A 364 4.03 25.37 2.50
CA ASP A 364 4.38 26.34 3.57
C ASP A 364 3.62 26.16 4.91
N ASN A 365 3.48 24.90 5.36
CA ASN A 365 2.73 24.45 6.54
C ASN A 365 1.20 24.47 6.42
N GLN A 366 0.64 24.68 5.23
CA GLN A 366 -0.77 24.46 4.96
C GLN A 366 -0.99 23.10 4.28
N GLY A 367 -1.94 22.32 4.80
CA GLY A 367 -2.32 21.07 4.18
C GLY A 367 -3.14 21.32 2.92
N ILE A 368 -2.75 20.71 1.81
CA ILE A 368 -3.57 20.64 0.59
C ILE A 368 -4.43 19.38 0.68
N PRO A 369 -5.76 19.48 0.48
CA PRO A 369 -6.61 18.30 0.51
C PRO A 369 -6.04 17.19 -0.37
N THR A 370 -5.77 16.05 0.24
CA THR A 370 -5.14 14.91 -0.43
C THR A 370 -5.93 13.66 -0.13
N PHE A 371 -6.37 12.95 -1.15
CA PHE A 371 -6.93 11.62 -0.99
C PHE A 371 -6.02 10.55 -1.59
N GLY A 372 -6.14 9.31 -1.14
CA GLY A 372 -5.31 8.26 -1.72
C GLY A 372 -5.50 6.88 -1.14
N LYS A 373 -4.88 5.91 -1.82
CA LYS A 373 -4.90 4.49 -1.45
C LYS A 373 -3.54 3.85 -1.73
N THR A 374 -3.04 3.11 -0.76
CA THR A 374 -1.86 2.26 -0.89
C THR A 374 -2.19 0.93 -1.55
N GLY A 375 -1.21 0.35 -2.24
CA GLY A 375 -1.25 -1.00 -2.77
C GLY A 375 0.00 -1.78 -2.37
N THR A 376 -0.17 -3.06 -2.10
CA THR A 376 0.91 -4.01 -1.83
C THR A 376 0.55 -5.30 -2.54
N SER A 377 1.44 -5.81 -3.38
CA SER A 377 1.26 -7.10 -4.04
C SER A 377 1.60 -8.26 -3.10
N ASN A 378 1.24 -9.47 -3.49
CA ASN A 378 1.60 -10.69 -2.78
C ASN A 378 3.11 -10.74 -2.53
N SER A 379 3.51 -11.22 -1.36
CA SER A 379 4.93 -11.31 -0.93
C SER A 379 5.70 -9.98 -1.01
N ARG A 380 5.02 -8.84 -1.06
CA ARG A 380 5.61 -7.49 -1.20
C ARG A 380 6.58 -7.33 -2.37
N GLN A 381 6.31 -7.98 -3.50
CA GLN A 381 7.16 -7.87 -4.70
C GLN A 381 7.03 -6.51 -5.37
N SER A 382 5.89 -5.85 -5.18
CA SER A 382 5.69 -4.46 -5.54
C SER A 382 4.81 -3.73 -4.53
N VAL A 383 4.99 -2.42 -4.46
CA VAL A 383 4.15 -1.53 -3.66
C VAL A 383 3.75 -0.32 -4.50
N SER A 384 2.59 0.23 -4.22
CA SER A 384 2.05 1.36 -4.97
C SER A 384 1.33 2.36 -4.08
N PHE A 385 1.14 3.54 -4.62
CA PHE A 385 0.25 4.55 -4.07
C PHE A 385 -0.46 5.29 -5.21
N ALA A 386 -1.78 5.37 -5.14
CA ALA A 386 -2.62 6.18 -5.99
C ALA A 386 -3.22 7.31 -5.15
N GLY A 387 -3.10 8.54 -5.59
CA GLY A 387 -3.67 9.66 -4.84
C GLY A 387 -3.81 10.93 -5.68
N SER A 388 -4.55 11.89 -5.15
CA SER A 388 -4.79 13.16 -5.81
C SER A 388 -4.92 14.31 -4.82
N THR A 389 -4.56 15.48 -5.32
CA THR A 389 -4.98 16.79 -4.82
C THR A 389 -5.99 17.38 -5.80
N PRO A 390 -6.62 18.53 -5.52
CA PRO A 390 -7.46 19.22 -6.51
C PRO A 390 -6.75 19.66 -7.79
N TYR A 391 -5.41 19.59 -7.84
CA TYR A 391 -4.56 20.01 -8.95
C TYR A 391 -4.03 18.86 -9.78
N TYR A 392 -3.53 17.82 -9.11
CA TYR A 392 -2.84 16.71 -9.77
C TYR A 392 -3.18 15.37 -9.15
N THR A 393 -3.37 14.38 -10.01
CA THR A 393 -3.44 12.97 -9.65
C THR A 393 -2.14 12.29 -9.95
N GLY A 394 -1.64 11.47 -9.02
CA GLY A 394 -0.39 10.71 -9.18
C GLY A 394 -0.57 9.25 -8.86
N TYR A 395 0.16 8.42 -9.59
CA TYR A 395 0.35 7.02 -9.27
C TYR A 395 1.84 6.70 -9.20
N ILE A 396 2.25 6.10 -8.11
CA ILE A 396 3.62 5.66 -7.84
C ILE A 396 3.63 4.15 -7.72
N TRP A 397 4.51 3.50 -8.45
CA TRP A 397 4.81 2.08 -8.33
C TRP A 397 6.28 1.87 -8.02
N ILE A 398 6.59 0.93 -7.14
CA ILE A 398 7.94 0.51 -6.79
C ILE A 398 7.96 -1.02 -6.82
N GLY A 399 8.93 -1.61 -7.49
CA GLY A 399 9.09 -3.05 -7.58
C GLY A 399 10.38 -3.46 -8.26
N CYS A 400 10.67 -4.74 -8.26
CA CYS A 400 11.80 -5.30 -8.98
C CYS A 400 11.29 -6.04 -10.23
N ASP A 401 11.95 -5.82 -11.37
CA ASP A 401 11.59 -6.53 -12.62
C ASP A 401 11.74 -8.07 -12.50
N LEU A 402 12.51 -8.52 -11.53
CA LEU A 402 12.75 -9.93 -11.22
C LEU A 402 11.88 -10.47 -10.06
N LEU A 403 10.85 -9.76 -9.66
CA LEU A 403 9.89 -10.16 -8.62
C LEU A 403 10.53 -10.49 -7.26
N PHE A 404 11.57 -9.77 -6.84
CA PHE A 404 12.13 -9.88 -5.50
C PHE A 404 11.24 -9.16 -4.49
N PRO A 405 11.06 -9.72 -3.29
CA PRO A 405 10.40 -9.01 -2.19
C PRO A 405 11.10 -7.70 -1.85
N LEU A 406 10.31 -6.67 -1.56
CA LEU A 406 10.80 -5.39 -1.09
C LEU A 406 10.93 -5.39 0.43
N ASP A 407 11.99 -4.78 0.97
CA ASP A 407 12.14 -4.58 2.40
C ASP A 407 11.14 -3.55 2.96
N SER A 408 10.74 -2.58 2.12
CA SER A 408 9.79 -1.53 2.49
C SER A 408 8.37 -1.88 2.06
N GLY A 409 7.37 -1.52 2.90
CA GLY A 409 5.95 -1.58 2.56
C GLY A 409 5.50 -0.42 1.67
N SER A 410 4.19 -0.37 1.40
CA SER A 410 3.54 0.65 0.56
C SER A 410 3.71 2.10 1.03
N ILE A 411 4.11 2.29 2.28
CA ILE A 411 4.49 3.59 2.83
C ILE A 411 5.61 4.26 2.01
N ALA A 412 6.52 3.48 1.40
CA ALA A 412 7.58 4.03 0.54
C ALA A 412 7.02 4.75 -0.70
N ALA A 413 5.98 4.17 -1.34
CA ALA A 413 5.33 4.80 -2.49
C ALA A 413 4.55 6.06 -2.07
N ALA A 414 3.95 6.06 -0.88
CA ALA A 414 3.25 7.21 -0.30
C ALA A 414 4.23 8.37 0.01
N TYR A 415 5.42 8.09 0.55
CA TYR A 415 6.46 9.11 0.74
C TYR A 415 6.92 9.71 -0.59
N ILE A 416 7.17 8.89 -1.61
CA ILE A 416 7.60 9.39 -2.92
C ILE A 416 6.49 10.23 -3.57
N PHE A 417 5.23 9.83 -3.42
CA PHE A 417 4.11 10.67 -3.86
C PHE A 417 4.17 12.06 -3.23
N LYS A 418 4.31 12.15 -1.90
CA LYS A 418 4.47 13.41 -1.18
C LYS A 418 5.68 14.21 -1.68
N ASP A 419 6.84 13.56 -1.81
CA ASP A 419 8.09 14.21 -2.21
C ASP A 419 8.03 14.80 -3.63
N ILE A 420 7.22 14.18 -4.51
CA ILE A 420 6.94 14.72 -5.85
C ILE A 420 5.89 15.83 -5.78
N MET A 421 4.78 15.59 -5.08
CA MET A 421 3.64 16.50 -5.10
C MET A 421 3.91 17.78 -4.32
N THR A 422 4.58 17.73 -3.19
CA THR A 422 4.84 18.93 -2.36
C THR A 422 5.54 20.05 -3.15
N PRO A 423 6.67 19.83 -3.82
CA PRO A 423 7.29 20.88 -4.62
C PRO A 423 6.47 21.29 -5.86
N LEU A 424 5.65 20.40 -6.42
CA LEU A 424 4.76 20.75 -7.54
C LEU A 424 3.64 21.72 -7.13
N HIS A 425 3.29 21.76 -5.85
CA HIS A 425 2.25 22.65 -5.32
C HIS A 425 2.82 23.93 -4.70
N ALA A 426 4.14 24.11 -4.69
CA ALA A 426 4.77 25.30 -4.13
C ALA A 426 4.25 26.58 -4.81
N GLY A 427 3.64 27.47 -4.02
CA GLY A 427 3.07 28.72 -4.51
C GLY A 427 1.66 28.59 -5.13
N PHE A 428 1.03 27.42 -5.06
CA PHE A 428 -0.39 27.30 -5.45
C PHE A 428 -1.29 27.79 -4.31
N GLU A 429 -2.43 28.38 -4.67
CA GLU A 429 -3.47 28.69 -3.69
C GLU A 429 -4.04 27.39 -3.11
N ASN A 430 -4.47 27.43 -1.84
CA ASN A 430 -5.20 26.30 -1.28
C ASN A 430 -6.56 26.18 -1.98
N ARG A 431 -6.79 25.03 -2.61
CA ARG A 431 -8.01 24.72 -3.34
C ARG A 431 -8.62 23.46 -2.75
N GLU A 432 -9.93 23.54 -2.50
CA GLU A 432 -10.72 22.38 -2.09
C GLU A 432 -11.21 21.59 -3.30
N PHE A 433 -11.51 20.31 -3.08
CA PHE A 433 -12.33 19.55 -4.03
C PHE A 433 -13.76 20.11 -4.06
N SER A 434 -14.54 19.75 -5.07
CA SER A 434 -15.94 20.12 -5.17
C SER A 434 -16.69 19.73 -3.89
N GLY A 435 -17.52 20.65 -3.40
CA GLY A 435 -18.30 20.44 -2.20
C GLY A 435 -19.37 19.36 -2.36
N ARG A 436 -20.10 19.10 -1.28
CA ARG A 436 -21.18 18.11 -1.23
C ARG A 436 -22.25 18.43 -2.27
N PRO A 437 -22.51 17.51 -3.24
CA PRO A 437 -23.53 17.72 -4.27
C PRO A 437 -24.94 17.45 -3.74
N GLU A 438 -25.96 17.90 -4.50
CA GLU A 438 -27.31 17.40 -4.31
C GLU A 438 -27.35 15.87 -4.45
N GLY A 439 -28.24 15.22 -3.70
CA GLY A 439 -28.34 13.76 -3.70
C GLY A 439 -27.37 13.03 -2.75
N VAL A 440 -26.58 13.75 -1.95
CA VAL A 440 -25.89 13.18 -0.78
C VAL A 440 -26.65 13.58 0.49
N VAL A 441 -27.10 12.59 1.25
CA VAL A 441 -27.80 12.76 2.52
C VAL A 441 -27.01 12.14 3.68
N THR A 442 -27.34 12.50 4.92
CA THR A 442 -26.79 11.87 6.13
C THR A 442 -27.88 11.16 6.90
N ALA A 443 -27.52 10.07 7.55
CA ALA A 443 -28.38 9.40 8.51
C ALA A 443 -27.53 8.85 9.66
N GLU A 444 -28.10 8.77 10.87
CA GLU A 444 -27.50 8.01 11.96
C GLU A 444 -27.63 6.52 11.67
N ILE A 445 -26.56 5.79 11.89
CA ILE A 445 -26.50 4.34 11.73
C ILE A 445 -25.87 3.67 12.96
N ASP A 446 -26.18 2.39 13.15
CA ASP A 446 -25.44 1.51 14.03
C ASP A 446 -24.22 0.93 13.29
N GLY A 447 -23.02 1.14 13.80
CA GLY A 447 -21.79 0.72 13.16
C GLY A 447 -21.54 -0.80 13.16
N ALA A 448 -22.32 -1.57 13.94
CA ALA A 448 -22.20 -3.03 13.94
C ALA A 448 -23.06 -3.69 12.86
N SER A 449 -24.19 -3.07 12.50
CA SER A 449 -25.11 -3.57 11.47
C SER A 449 -25.06 -2.78 10.17
N GLY A 450 -24.67 -1.50 10.21
CA GLY A 450 -24.78 -0.57 9.09
C GLY A 450 -26.24 -0.13 8.82
N LEU A 451 -27.16 -0.45 9.72
CA LEU A 451 -28.59 -0.17 9.65
C LEU A 451 -28.96 1.01 10.58
N LEU A 452 -30.25 1.40 10.61
CA LEU A 452 -30.72 2.42 11.54
C LEU A 452 -30.56 1.94 12.98
N PRO A 453 -30.24 2.82 13.95
CA PRO A 453 -30.11 2.41 15.34
C PRO A 453 -31.42 1.85 15.89
N GLY A 454 -31.36 0.66 16.52
CA GLY A 454 -32.44 0.04 17.27
C GLY A 454 -32.27 0.24 18.79
N ASP A 455 -33.24 -0.24 19.58
CA ASP A 455 -33.22 -0.14 21.03
C ASP A 455 -31.95 -0.75 21.67
N LEU A 456 -31.37 -1.79 21.06
CA LEU A 456 -30.18 -2.48 21.56
C LEU A 456 -28.87 -1.85 21.16
N SER A 457 -28.81 -1.03 20.13
CA SER A 457 -27.62 -0.32 19.65
C SER A 457 -26.93 0.52 20.72
N TYR A 458 -27.71 1.06 21.66
CA TYR A 458 -27.20 1.86 22.77
C TYR A 458 -26.51 1.05 23.88
N TYR A 459 -26.60 -0.29 23.78
CA TYR A 459 -26.03 -1.23 24.76
C TYR A 459 -24.94 -2.12 24.14
N ASP A 460 -24.34 -1.71 23.02
CA ASP A 460 -23.21 -2.42 22.41
C ASP A 460 -22.14 -2.71 23.47
N PRO A 461 -21.66 -3.95 23.61
CA PRO A 461 -20.66 -4.32 24.60
C PRO A 461 -19.31 -3.58 24.43
N ARG A 462 -19.05 -2.96 23.29
CA ARG A 462 -17.87 -2.13 22.99
C ARG A 462 -18.09 -0.65 23.35
N GLY A 463 -19.29 -0.28 23.78
CA GLY A 463 -19.82 1.07 23.85
C GLY A 463 -20.61 1.45 22.59
N PRO A 464 -21.54 2.42 22.68
CA PRO A 464 -22.39 2.78 21.53
C PRO A 464 -21.57 3.10 20.28
N GLN A 465 -21.90 2.43 19.18
CA GLN A 465 -21.24 2.58 17.87
C GLN A 465 -22.10 3.42 16.89
N ILE A 466 -23.00 4.25 17.44
CA ILE A 466 -23.91 5.07 16.64
C ILE A 466 -23.17 6.31 16.15
N HIS A 467 -23.24 6.55 14.83
CA HIS A 467 -22.63 7.72 14.21
C HIS A 467 -23.41 8.14 12.94
N GLU A 468 -23.14 9.35 12.46
CA GLU A 468 -23.65 9.81 11.17
C GLU A 468 -22.82 9.24 10.03
N GLU A 469 -23.50 8.80 8.96
CA GLU A 469 -22.85 8.33 7.73
C GLU A 469 -23.47 9.01 6.50
N LEU A 470 -22.71 9.04 5.39
CA LEU A 470 -23.10 9.61 4.11
C LEU A 470 -23.74 8.56 3.19
N PHE A 471 -24.82 8.96 2.56
CA PHE A 471 -25.58 8.09 1.63
C PHE A 471 -25.88 8.82 0.33
N VAL A 472 -25.92 8.08 -0.77
CA VAL A 472 -26.62 8.52 -1.97
C VAL A 472 -28.13 8.57 -1.63
N GLU A 473 -28.82 9.62 -2.01
CA GLU A 473 -30.26 9.77 -1.76
C GLU A 473 -31.03 8.53 -2.24
N GLY A 474 -31.89 8.00 -1.37
CA GLY A 474 -32.64 6.78 -1.63
C GLY A 474 -31.92 5.47 -1.27
N THR A 475 -30.67 5.52 -0.75
CA THR A 475 -29.93 4.33 -0.30
C THR A 475 -29.77 4.26 1.23
N VAL A 476 -30.36 5.22 1.97
CA VAL A 476 -30.42 5.13 3.44
C VAL A 476 -31.18 3.86 3.83
N PRO A 477 -30.64 3.02 4.74
CA PRO A 477 -31.34 1.83 5.18
C PRO A 477 -32.69 2.18 5.82
N THR A 478 -33.67 1.32 5.66
CA THR A 478 -35.01 1.45 6.28
C THR A 478 -35.22 0.48 7.43
N GLU A 479 -34.32 -0.46 7.59
CA GLU A 479 -34.34 -1.49 8.63
C GLU A 479 -33.55 -1.01 9.84
N GLU A 480 -33.96 -1.46 11.03
CA GLU A 480 -33.24 -1.21 12.28
C GLU A 480 -32.21 -2.31 12.55
N ASP A 481 -31.27 -2.00 13.41
CA ASP A 481 -30.17 -2.87 13.85
C ASP A 481 -30.61 -4.32 14.12
N ASP A 482 -29.87 -5.24 13.52
CA ASP A 482 -30.00 -6.70 13.68
C ASP A 482 -28.72 -7.38 14.22
N ALA A 483 -27.68 -6.57 14.46
CA ALA A 483 -26.41 -7.06 14.95
C ALA A 483 -26.40 -7.32 16.45
N HIS A 484 -27.37 -6.80 17.19
CA HIS A 484 -27.44 -6.94 18.62
C HIS A 484 -28.58 -7.85 19.04
N GLU A 485 -28.33 -8.66 20.07
CA GLU A 485 -29.35 -9.50 20.73
C GLU A 485 -29.24 -9.41 22.26
N ARG A 486 -30.37 -9.60 22.92
CA ARG A 486 -30.43 -9.67 24.37
C ARG A 486 -30.51 -11.13 24.84
N VAL A 487 -29.45 -11.61 25.46
CA VAL A 487 -29.35 -12.98 26.00
C VAL A 487 -29.56 -13.00 27.51
N GLN A 488 -30.17 -14.08 28.00
CA GLN A 488 -30.25 -14.33 29.43
C GLN A 488 -29.02 -15.10 29.90
N VAL A 489 -28.36 -14.58 30.92
CA VAL A 489 -27.11 -15.14 31.46
C VAL A 489 -27.25 -15.40 32.97
N CYS A 490 -26.60 -16.46 33.42
CA CYS A 490 -26.43 -16.69 34.84
C CYS A 490 -25.38 -15.71 35.38
N THR A 491 -25.77 -14.85 36.33
CA THR A 491 -24.90 -13.83 36.93
C THR A 491 -23.74 -14.43 37.74
N VAL A 492 -23.81 -15.70 38.10
CA VAL A 492 -22.78 -16.43 38.85
C VAL A 492 -21.71 -17.03 37.92
N SER A 493 -22.14 -17.66 36.82
CA SER A 493 -21.22 -18.33 35.88
C SER A 493 -20.85 -17.49 34.64
N GLY A 494 -21.65 -16.46 34.34
CA GLY A 494 -21.52 -15.69 33.09
C GLY A 494 -22.00 -16.44 31.83
N LYS A 495 -22.43 -17.70 31.94
CA LYS A 495 -22.95 -18.56 30.87
C LYS A 495 -24.44 -18.37 30.66
N LEU A 496 -25.01 -18.95 29.59
CA LEU A 496 -26.46 -18.97 29.38
C LEU A 496 -27.19 -19.57 30.59
N VAL A 497 -28.41 -19.08 30.85
CA VAL A 497 -29.24 -19.59 31.95
C VAL A 497 -29.52 -21.08 31.73
N GLY A 498 -29.07 -21.89 32.67
CA GLY A 498 -29.37 -23.33 32.70
C GLY A 498 -30.70 -23.65 33.41
N PRO A 499 -31.23 -24.88 33.25
CA PRO A 499 -32.53 -25.28 33.77
C PRO A 499 -32.64 -25.28 35.31
N TYR A 500 -31.51 -25.10 36.00
CA TYR A 500 -31.42 -25.11 37.46
C TYR A 500 -30.97 -23.78 38.05
N CYS A 501 -30.84 -22.74 37.21
CA CYS A 501 -30.51 -21.41 37.70
C CYS A 501 -31.71 -20.84 38.48
N PRO A 502 -31.51 -20.35 39.71
CA PRO A 502 -32.57 -19.67 40.43
C PRO A 502 -32.84 -18.30 39.80
N ASP A 503 -34.06 -17.79 39.88
CA ASP A 503 -34.43 -16.46 39.34
C ASP A 503 -33.52 -15.35 39.84
N SER A 504 -33.02 -15.45 41.07
CA SER A 504 -32.08 -14.49 41.64
C SER A 504 -30.68 -14.49 40.99
N ALA A 505 -30.35 -15.49 40.22
CA ALA A 505 -29.12 -15.62 39.47
C ALA A 505 -29.32 -15.41 37.96
N VAL A 506 -30.50 -14.99 37.53
CA VAL A 506 -30.80 -14.67 36.13
C VAL A 506 -30.60 -13.19 35.91
N GLY A 507 -29.72 -12.85 34.96
CA GLY A 507 -29.50 -11.50 34.43
C GLY A 507 -29.68 -11.47 32.93
N SER A 508 -29.64 -10.27 32.34
CA SER A 508 -29.61 -10.10 30.89
C SER A 508 -28.38 -9.31 30.45
N LYS A 509 -27.86 -9.65 29.30
CA LYS A 509 -26.72 -8.94 28.66
C LYS A 509 -27.07 -8.74 27.20
N VAL A 510 -26.70 -7.57 26.67
CA VAL A 510 -26.69 -7.33 25.20
C VAL A 510 -25.36 -7.82 24.68
N VAL A 511 -25.38 -8.50 23.57
CA VAL A 511 -24.22 -9.10 22.91
C VAL A 511 -24.39 -8.92 21.40
N LEU A 512 -23.30 -9.05 20.66
CA LEU A 512 -23.37 -9.13 19.20
C LEU A 512 -23.82 -10.53 18.78
N THR A 513 -24.68 -10.58 17.76
CA THR A 513 -25.07 -11.82 17.10
C THR A 513 -23.85 -12.51 16.50
N ARG A 514 -23.81 -13.85 16.60
CA ARG A 514 -22.67 -14.61 16.11
C ARG A 514 -22.65 -14.67 14.59
N ILE A 515 -21.46 -14.49 14.05
CA ILE A 515 -21.13 -14.88 12.69
C ILE A 515 -20.48 -16.26 12.79
N ASP A 516 -21.07 -17.27 12.16
CA ASP A 516 -20.47 -18.59 12.13
C ASP A 516 -19.28 -18.61 11.15
N PRO A 517 -18.05 -18.71 11.66
CA PRO A 517 -16.90 -18.84 10.77
C PRO A 517 -17.00 -20.20 10.06
N THR A 518 -16.73 -20.20 8.76
CA THR A 518 -16.69 -21.42 7.95
C THR A 518 -15.43 -22.25 8.22
N VAL A 519 -14.57 -21.80 9.13
CA VAL A 519 -13.25 -22.36 9.43
C VAL A 519 -13.13 -22.67 10.91
N ASP A 520 -12.58 -23.84 11.24
CA ASP A 520 -12.17 -24.14 12.61
C ASP A 520 -10.94 -23.31 13.01
N LEU A 521 -11.17 -22.25 13.76
CA LEU A 521 -10.13 -21.28 14.16
C LEU A 521 -9.07 -21.90 15.08
N SER A 522 -9.36 -23.02 15.75
CA SER A 522 -8.38 -23.70 16.60
C SER A 522 -7.18 -24.26 15.80
N ARG A 523 -7.34 -24.43 14.48
CA ARG A 523 -6.31 -24.88 13.54
C ARG A 523 -5.31 -23.80 13.16
N PHE A 524 -5.62 -22.52 13.41
CA PHE A 524 -4.81 -21.38 12.97
C PHE A 524 -4.14 -20.69 14.15
N LYS A 525 -2.90 -20.26 13.96
CA LYS A 525 -2.12 -19.52 14.98
C LYS A 525 -2.51 -18.03 15.10
N TYR A 526 -3.43 -17.55 14.25
CA TYR A 526 -3.78 -16.15 14.16
C TYR A 526 -4.82 -15.77 15.22
N LYS A 527 -4.61 -14.61 15.85
CA LYS A 527 -5.59 -14.01 16.74
C LYS A 527 -6.69 -13.35 15.91
N ILE A 528 -7.91 -13.67 16.23
CA ILE A 528 -9.04 -12.84 15.84
C ILE A 528 -9.14 -11.73 16.88
N ALA A 529 -9.20 -10.46 16.41
CA ALA A 529 -9.33 -9.29 17.27
C ALA A 529 -10.52 -9.43 18.25
N ASP A 530 -10.63 -8.51 19.22
CA ASP A 530 -11.55 -8.56 20.37
C ASP A 530 -13.05 -8.78 20.07
N TYR A 531 -13.40 -8.88 18.78
CA TYR A 531 -14.76 -9.21 18.35
C TYR A 531 -15.35 -10.41 19.07
N TRP A 532 -14.57 -11.52 19.21
CA TRP A 532 -15.05 -12.73 19.87
C TRP A 532 -15.36 -12.56 21.35
N ALA A 533 -14.75 -11.58 21.99
CA ALA A 533 -15.04 -11.24 23.39
C ALA A 533 -16.42 -10.57 23.56
N THR A 534 -16.99 -10.03 22.48
CA THR A 534 -18.28 -9.34 22.49
C THR A 534 -19.46 -10.26 22.19
N LEU A 535 -19.20 -11.47 21.71
CA LEU A 535 -20.23 -12.47 21.42
C LEU A 535 -20.79 -13.05 22.70
N GLY A 536 -22.04 -13.44 22.66
CA GLY A 536 -22.73 -14.12 23.78
C GLY A 536 -22.12 -15.48 24.12
N PRO A 537 -22.27 -15.94 25.35
CA PRO A 537 -21.88 -17.29 25.74
C PRO A 537 -22.72 -18.33 24.99
N THR A 538 -22.11 -19.48 24.65
CA THR A 538 -22.77 -20.62 24.01
C THR A 538 -23.14 -21.71 25.02
N ASP A 539 -22.39 -21.79 26.12
CA ASP A 539 -22.57 -22.82 27.13
C ASP A 539 -23.62 -22.43 28.14
N PHE A 540 -24.41 -23.41 28.58
CA PHE A 540 -25.31 -23.25 29.71
C PHE A 540 -24.57 -23.30 31.05
N CYS A 541 -25.17 -22.67 32.06
CA CYS A 541 -24.63 -22.64 33.40
C CYS A 541 -24.41 -24.07 33.96
N ASP A 542 -23.20 -24.32 34.42
CA ASP A 542 -22.73 -25.56 35.02
C ASP A 542 -22.53 -25.46 36.55
N VAL A 543 -22.72 -24.25 37.10
CA VAL A 543 -22.60 -23.99 38.54
C VAL A 543 -23.86 -24.47 39.27
N HIS A 544 -25.04 -24.16 38.72
CA HIS A 544 -26.33 -24.57 39.32
C HIS A 544 -26.72 -25.96 38.81
N LYS A 545 -26.65 -26.96 39.70
CA LYS A 545 -26.92 -28.35 39.40
C LYS A 545 -28.32 -28.75 39.87
N LYS A 546 -28.86 -29.85 39.30
CA LYS A 546 -30.10 -30.45 39.76
C LYS A 546 -30.02 -30.68 41.27
N PRO A 547 -31.04 -30.25 42.07
CA PRO A 547 -31.07 -30.56 43.49
C PRO A 547 -31.02 -32.07 43.72
N GLU A 548 -30.13 -32.49 44.59
CA GLU A 548 -30.11 -33.89 45.01
C GLU A 548 -31.46 -34.24 45.65
N PRO A 549 -32.04 -35.41 45.31
CA PRO A 549 -33.28 -35.84 45.96
C PRO A 549 -33.06 -35.90 47.48
N LYS A 550 -33.94 -35.26 48.25
CA LYS A 550 -33.90 -35.37 49.71
C LYS A 550 -33.91 -36.84 50.07
N PRO A 551 -33.01 -37.28 50.97
CA PRO A 551 -33.08 -38.65 51.47
C PRO A 551 -34.49 -38.89 52.10
N GLU A 552 -35.19 -39.96 51.66
CA GLU A 552 -36.46 -40.37 52.27
C GLU A 552 -36.19 -40.53 53.75
N THR A 553 -36.88 -39.73 54.56
CA THR A 553 -36.90 -39.92 56.00
C THR A 553 -37.63 -41.22 56.24
N SER A 554 -36.92 -42.31 56.58
CA SER A 554 -37.49 -43.55 57.07
C SER A 554 -38.30 -43.21 58.32
N GLU A 555 -39.62 -43.42 58.26
CA GLU A 555 -40.50 -43.38 59.46
C GLU A 555 -39.91 -44.34 60.50
N PRO A 556 -39.83 -43.92 61.76
CA PRO A 556 -39.44 -44.84 62.82
C PRO A 556 -40.49 -45.94 63.01
N THR A 557 -40.11 -47.19 62.75
CA THR A 557 -40.88 -48.36 63.08
C THR A 557 -41.22 -48.34 64.58
N LYS A 558 -42.52 -48.29 64.93
CA LYS A 558 -42.99 -48.45 66.31
C LYS A 558 -42.57 -49.83 66.84
N PRO A 559 -42.00 -49.91 68.04
CA PRO A 559 -41.74 -51.20 68.68
C PRO A 559 -43.08 -51.82 69.10
N GLN A 560 -43.25 -53.17 68.91
CA GLN A 560 -44.32 -54.01 69.45
C GLN A 560 -44.14 -54.19 70.92
#